data_328bfb298222efe45f60e66d65d248f0
#
_entry.id   328bfb298222efe45f60e66d65d248f0
#
_cell.length_a   1.000
_cell.length_b   1.000
_cell.length_c   1.000
_cell.angle_alpha   90.00
_cell.angle_beta   90.00
_cell.angle_gamma   90.00
#
_symmetry.space_group_name_H-M   'P 1'
#
loop_
_entity.id
_entity.type
_entity.pdbx_description
1 polymer ?
#
loop_
_entity_poly.entity_id
_entity_poly.type
_entity_poly.pdbx_seq_one_letter_code
_entity_poly.pdbx_strand_id
1 'polypeptide(L)'
;MSTLTIPVQTKQTLTGTYAKSGNDLYFISEEPDLFPPNPRTDWDCYSTFYIAPNRYFSGDKPVSAFVPDVKAGIEPEYVKLPIYTYVHSAIALSTTPFHDDFDSGLAGFAVCTRQNVANLGYSTPDWRSRAEDVIESELELYQQYLNGEAKTLTLYQYNPDSNEWEENDSCGGCYSIESDQDMVDVFFTNATALDHPDFES
;
A
#
# COMPACT_ATOMS: atom_id res chain seq x y z
N MET A 1 -40.40 10.25 -1.12
CA MET A 1 -39.00 9.84 -1.39
C MET A 1 -38.32 11.06 -1.97
N SER A 2 -37.41 11.67 -1.23
CA SER A 2 -36.70 12.87 -1.71
C SER A 2 -35.61 12.42 -2.67
N THR A 3 -35.70 12.86 -3.91
CA THR A 3 -34.68 12.62 -4.94
C THR A 3 -33.46 13.46 -4.60
N LEU A 4 -32.32 12.84 -4.37
CA LEU A 4 -31.05 13.51 -4.10
C LEU A 4 -30.47 14.01 -5.43
N THR A 5 -30.44 15.33 -5.63
CA THR A 5 -29.80 15.92 -6.82
C THR A 5 -28.36 16.29 -6.47
N ILE A 6 -27.38 15.60 -7.05
CA ILE A 6 -25.97 15.99 -6.90
C ILE A 6 -25.71 17.23 -7.77
N PRO A 7 -25.01 18.26 -7.25
CA PRO A 7 -24.62 19.40 -8.04
C PRO A 7 -23.77 18.98 -9.24
N VAL A 8 -24.10 19.51 -10.41
CA VAL A 8 -23.46 19.19 -11.71
C VAL A 8 -21.94 19.44 -11.72
N GLN A 9 -21.43 20.27 -10.81
CA GLN A 9 -20.00 20.61 -10.73
C GLN A 9 -19.09 19.47 -10.27
N THR A 10 -19.61 18.52 -9.46
CA THR A 10 -18.84 17.34 -9.04
C THR A 10 -18.81 16.24 -10.10
N LYS A 11 -19.71 16.27 -11.06
CA LYS A 11 -19.86 15.23 -12.10
C LYS A 11 -18.76 15.22 -13.17
N GLN A 12 -17.95 16.24 -13.31
CA GLN A 12 -17.14 16.38 -14.53
C GLN A 12 -15.64 16.18 -14.40
N THR A 13 -15.05 16.05 -13.21
CA THR A 13 -13.60 16.07 -13.08
C THR A 13 -12.96 15.15 -12.04
N LEU A 14 -13.71 14.56 -11.12
CA LEU A 14 -13.14 13.73 -10.06
C LEU A 14 -13.48 12.25 -10.31
N THR A 15 -12.45 11.43 -10.39
CA THR A 15 -12.58 9.97 -10.27
C THR A 15 -12.84 9.65 -8.80
N GLY A 16 -13.79 8.75 -8.51
CA GLY A 16 -14.10 8.41 -7.14
C GLY A 16 -15.34 7.52 -7.03
N THR A 17 -15.67 7.19 -5.79
CA THR A 17 -16.81 6.33 -5.46
C THR A 17 -17.75 6.98 -4.46
N TYR A 18 -19.01 6.50 -4.43
CA TYR A 18 -19.99 6.92 -3.44
C TYR A 18 -20.07 5.88 -2.31
N ALA A 19 -20.33 6.37 -1.10
CA ALA A 19 -20.51 5.50 0.06
C ALA A 19 -21.69 5.98 0.89
N LYS A 20 -22.32 5.06 1.63
CA LYS A 20 -23.36 5.36 2.60
C LYS A 20 -22.97 4.83 3.97
N SER A 21 -23.01 5.72 4.97
CA SER A 21 -22.84 5.35 6.36
C SER A 21 -24.01 5.87 7.19
N GLY A 22 -24.82 4.95 7.71
CA GLY A 22 -26.08 5.31 8.35
C GLY A 22 -27.09 5.95 7.37
N ASN A 23 -27.45 7.20 7.62
CA ASN A 23 -28.32 7.99 6.74
C ASN A 23 -27.56 8.98 5.86
N ASP A 24 -26.26 9.11 6.05
CA ASP A 24 -25.43 10.09 5.36
C ASP A 24 -24.86 9.52 4.06
N LEU A 25 -24.80 10.36 3.04
CA LEU A 25 -24.20 10.06 1.75
C LEU A 25 -22.84 10.73 1.65
N TYR A 26 -21.86 9.99 1.15
CA TYR A 26 -20.49 10.43 0.97
C TYR A 26 -20.03 10.21 -0.47
N PHE A 27 -19.10 11.05 -0.90
CA PHE A 27 -18.31 10.86 -2.11
C PHE A 27 -16.84 10.86 -1.73
N ILE A 28 -16.07 9.89 -2.23
CA ILE A 28 -14.64 9.78 -2.00
C ILE A 28 -13.96 9.96 -3.34
N SER A 29 -13.22 11.05 -3.51
CA SER A 29 -12.40 11.26 -4.70
C SER A 29 -11.02 10.63 -4.52
N GLU A 30 -10.43 10.17 -5.63
CA GLU A 30 -9.06 9.72 -5.69
C GLU A 30 -8.22 10.58 -6.63
N GLU A 31 -7.01 10.90 -6.21
CA GLU A 31 -6.01 11.60 -7.01
C GLU A 31 -4.63 10.97 -6.77
N PRO A 32 -3.70 11.00 -7.75
CA PRO A 32 -2.32 10.59 -7.51
C PRO A 32 -1.70 11.43 -6.38
N ASP A 33 -1.08 10.76 -5.39
CA ASP A 33 -0.30 11.46 -4.37
C ASP A 33 1.05 11.88 -4.98
N LEU A 34 1.30 13.19 -5.04
CA LEU A 34 2.53 13.74 -5.62
C LEU A 34 3.73 13.69 -4.67
N PHE A 35 3.48 13.52 -3.38
CA PHE A 35 4.51 13.51 -2.32
C PHE A 35 4.23 12.41 -1.29
N PRO A 36 4.10 11.15 -1.74
CA PRO A 36 3.73 10.09 -0.83
C PRO A 36 4.86 9.79 0.16
N PRO A 37 4.54 9.36 1.39
CA PRO A 37 5.54 8.90 2.33
C PRO A 37 6.26 7.67 1.78
N ASN A 38 7.59 7.64 1.93
CA ASN A 38 8.37 6.46 1.58
C ASN A 38 8.20 5.37 2.65
N PRO A 39 7.59 4.22 2.34
CA PRO A 39 7.32 3.20 3.34
C PRO A 39 8.58 2.61 3.99
N ARG A 40 9.77 2.79 3.38
CA ARG A 40 11.03 2.29 3.95
C ARG A 40 11.69 3.26 4.93
N THR A 41 11.33 4.55 4.91
CA THR A 41 11.96 5.57 5.76
C THR A 41 10.97 6.25 6.70
N ASP A 42 9.70 6.34 6.32
CA ASP A 42 8.69 7.14 7.00
C ASP A 42 7.73 6.27 7.83
N TRP A 43 7.76 4.95 7.62
CA TRP A 43 6.95 3.98 8.35
C TRP A 43 7.81 2.96 9.12
N ASP A 44 7.21 2.33 10.13
CA ASP A 44 7.83 1.22 10.84
C ASP A 44 7.87 -0.02 9.96
N CYS A 45 9.08 -0.50 9.68
CA CYS A 45 9.31 -1.71 8.90
C CYS A 45 9.78 -2.86 9.78
N TYR A 46 9.28 -4.06 9.51
CA TYR A 46 9.60 -5.28 10.23
C TYR A 46 10.60 -6.16 9.51
N SER A 47 10.91 -5.86 8.24
CA SER A 47 12.04 -6.45 7.52
C SER A 47 13.11 -5.39 7.22
N THR A 48 14.32 -5.84 6.91
CA THR A 48 15.42 -4.98 6.46
C THR A 48 15.81 -5.38 5.05
N PHE A 49 15.79 -4.42 4.11
CA PHE A 49 16.21 -4.62 2.73
C PHE A 49 17.69 -4.28 2.56
N TYR A 50 18.49 -5.28 2.22
CA TYR A 50 19.89 -5.15 1.88
C TYR A 50 20.03 -5.11 0.37
N ILE A 51 20.22 -3.93 -0.22
CA ILE A 51 20.26 -3.73 -1.67
C ILE A 51 21.66 -3.35 -2.13
N ALA A 52 22.10 -3.94 -3.24
CA ALA A 52 23.30 -3.51 -3.92
C ALA A 52 23.10 -2.11 -4.53
N PRO A 53 24.14 -1.25 -4.57
CA PRO A 53 24.01 0.07 -5.19
C PRO A 53 23.50 -0.04 -6.63
N ASN A 54 22.39 0.61 -6.92
CA ASN A 54 21.80 0.71 -8.24
C ASN A 54 21.23 2.13 -8.43
N ARG A 55 20.82 2.47 -9.66
CA ARG A 55 20.36 3.83 -10.01
C ARG A 55 18.85 4.03 -9.85
N TYR A 56 18.08 2.98 -9.60
CA TYR A 56 16.62 3.03 -9.64
C TYR A 56 15.99 3.16 -8.26
N PHE A 57 16.58 2.49 -7.25
CA PHE A 57 16.06 2.49 -5.89
C PHE A 57 17.15 2.13 -4.89
N SER A 58 16.91 2.34 -3.62
CA SER A 58 17.81 2.01 -2.53
C SER A 58 17.15 1.07 -1.53
N GLY A 59 17.95 0.31 -0.81
CA GLY A 59 17.47 -0.44 0.37
C GLY A 59 17.77 0.33 1.66
N ASP A 60 17.40 -0.27 2.77
CA ASP A 60 17.68 0.29 4.11
C ASP A 60 19.18 0.24 4.42
N LYS A 61 19.86 -0.79 3.89
CA LYS A 61 21.29 -1.02 4.08
C LYS A 61 21.95 -1.57 2.81
N PRO A 62 23.25 -1.31 2.62
CA PRO A 62 24.00 -1.97 1.56
C PRO A 62 24.18 -3.46 1.89
N VAL A 63 24.26 -4.31 0.86
CA VAL A 63 24.46 -5.78 1.01
C VAL A 63 25.66 -6.10 1.89
N SER A 64 26.75 -5.31 1.82
CA SER A 64 27.97 -5.48 2.60
C SER A 64 27.79 -5.26 4.11
N ALA A 65 26.70 -4.63 4.53
CA ALA A 65 26.40 -4.41 5.95
C ALA A 65 25.75 -5.62 6.64
N PHE A 66 25.40 -6.65 5.89
CA PHE A 66 24.80 -7.86 6.47
C PHE A 66 25.86 -8.73 7.13
N VAL A 67 25.69 -8.97 8.42
CA VAL A 67 26.52 -9.93 9.19
C VAL A 67 25.60 -11.10 9.58
N PRO A 68 25.81 -12.29 9.01
CA PRO A 68 25.03 -13.47 9.41
C PRO A 68 25.33 -13.86 10.86
N ASP A 69 24.32 -14.00 11.70
CA ASP A 69 24.46 -14.64 13.02
C ASP A 69 24.47 -16.16 12.83
N VAL A 70 25.64 -16.70 12.50
CA VAL A 70 25.82 -18.13 12.26
C VAL A 70 26.47 -18.75 13.49
N LYS A 71 25.67 -19.41 14.32
CA LYS A 71 26.17 -20.28 15.40
C LYS A 71 26.16 -21.71 14.89
N ALA A 72 27.29 -22.41 15.00
CA ALA A 72 27.42 -23.79 14.53
C ALA A 72 26.33 -24.70 15.15
N GLY A 73 25.52 -25.32 14.31
CA GLY A 73 24.47 -26.23 14.71
C GLY A 73 23.16 -25.62 15.21
N ILE A 74 23.01 -24.29 15.12
CA ILE A 74 21.79 -23.55 15.45
C ILE A 74 21.23 -22.93 14.19
N GLU A 75 19.95 -23.18 13.89
CA GLU A 75 19.26 -22.49 12.81
C GLU A 75 19.15 -20.99 13.10
N PRO A 76 19.38 -20.14 12.10
CA PRO A 76 19.27 -18.69 12.29
C PRO A 76 17.84 -18.29 12.68
N GLU A 77 17.73 -17.35 13.62
CA GLU A 77 16.44 -16.78 14.04
C GLU A 77 15.99 -15.64 13.12
N TYR A 78 16.21 -15.81 11.81
CA TYR A 78 15.72 -14.92 10.77
C TYR A 78 15.37 -15.70 9.50
N VAL A 79 14.50 -15.11 8.70
CA VAL A 79 14.25 -15.48 7.30
C VAL A 79 15.00 -14.51 6.42
N LYS A 80 15.60 -15.03 5.36
CA LYS A 80 16.30 -14.25 4.34
C LYS A 80 15.78 -14.67 2.97
N LEU A 81 15.14 -13.73 2.26
CA LEU A 81 14.67 -13.94 0.89
C LEU A 81 15.45 -13.08 -0.09
N PRO A 82 15.73 -13.55 -1.30
CA PRO A 82 16.34 -12.73 -2.35
C PRO A 82 15.35 -11.63 -2.78
N ILE A 83 15.88 -10.51 -3.28
CA ILE A 83 15.11 -9.48 -3.96
C ILE A 83 15.60 -9.42 -5.39
N TYR A 84 14.75 -9.86 -6.32
CA TYR A 84 14.95 -9.68 -7.75
C TYR A 84 14.23 -8.42 -8.21
N THR A 85 14.79 -7.79 -9.24
CA THR A 85 14.18 -6.64 -9.89
C THR A 85 14.04 -6.87 -11.37
N TYR A 86 12.97 -6.33 -11.94
CA TYR A 86 12.75 -6.19 -13.37
C TYR A 86 12.42 -4.72 -13.64
N VAL A 87 13.17 -4.08 -14.55
CA VAL A 87 13.04 -2.64 -14.81
C VAL A 87 12.87 -2.43 -16.30
N HIS A 88 11.65 -2.09 -16.72
CA HIS A 88 11.33 -1.71 -18.08
C HIS A 88 10.58 -0.37 -18.11
N SER A 89 9.25 -0.37 -18.22
CA SER A 89 8.40 0.84 -18.08
C SER A 89 8.07 1.15 -16.64
N ALA A 90 8.13 0.16 -15.76
CA ALA A 90 7.94 0.24 -14.33
C ALA A 90 8.99 -0.62 -13.61
N ILE A 91 9.08 -0.50 -12.30
CA ILE A 91 9.93 -1.33 -11.45
C ILE A 91 9.07 -2.44 -10.87
N ALA A 92 9.44 -3.70 -11.14
CA ALA A 92 8.88 -4.86 -10.46
C ALA A 92 9.93 -5.46 -9.51
N LEU A 93 9.48 -5.80 -8.30
CA LEU A 93 10.27 -6.44 -7.25
C LEU A 93 9.65 -7.80 -6.92
N SER A 94 10.48 -8.82 -6.66
CA SER A 94 9.99 -10.16 -6.37
C SER A 94 10.99 -10.94 -5.51
N THR A 95 10.49 -11.86 -4.69
CA THR A 95 11.31 -12.87 -3.98
C THR A 95 11.68 -14.04 -4.88
N THR A 96 11.08 -14.13 -6.06
CA THR A 96 11.36 -15.16 -7.09
C THR A 96 11.94 -14.53 -8.35
N PRO A 97 12.83 -15.24 -9.09
CA PRO A 97 13.42 -14.72 -10.32
C PRO A 97 12.36 -14.43 -11.38
N PHE A 98 12.55 -13.37 -12.13
CA PHE A 98 11.81 -13.11 -13.36
C PHE A 98 12.34 -13.96 -14.52
N HIS A 99 11.51 -14.24 -15.51
CA HIS A 99 11.89 -15.07 -16.68
C HIS A 99 12.64 -14.30 -17.78
N ASP A 100 12.83 -13.00 -17.59
CA ASP A 100 13.52 -12.13 -18.55
C ASP A 100 14.96 -11.88 -18.08
N ASP A 101 15.95 -12.32 -18.86
CA ASP A 101 17.37 -12.21 -18.51
C ASP A 101 17.98 -10.84 -18.85
N PHE A 102 17.29 -9.98 -19.62
CA PHE A 102 17.84 -8.70 -20.05
C PHE A 102 17.54 -7.54 -19.09
N ASP A 103 16.28 -7.45 -18.66
CA ASP A 103 15.80 -6.34 -17.82
C ASP A 103 15.65 -6.74 -16.36
N SER A 104 16.05 -7.97 -16.01
CA SER A 104 15.95 -8.48 -14.63
C SER A 104 17.29 -8.82 -14.01
N GLY A 105 17.34 -8.87 -12.70
CA GLY A 105 18.54 -9.25 -11.96
C GLY A 105 18.32 -9.34 -10.45
N LEU A 106 19.29 -9.93 -9.77
CA LEU A 106 19.32 -9.96 -8.31
C LEU A 106 19.76 -8.59 -7.79
N ALA A 107 18.85 -7.88 -7.10
CA ALA A 107 19.12 -6.59 -6.50
C ALA A 107 19.73 -6.70 -5.09
N GLY A 108 19.38 -7.76 -4.36
CA GLY A 108 19.82 -7.95 -2.99
C GLY A 108 18.99 -8.99 -2.26
N PHE A 109 18.68 -8.74 -1.01
CA PHE A 109 17.83 -9.62 -0.19
C PHE A 109 17.17 -8.86 0.95
N ALA A 110 16.06 -9.40 1.44
CA ALA A 110 15.37 -8.95 2.64
C ALA A 110 15.60 -9.91 3.80
N VAL A 111 15.62 -9.37 5.01
CA VAL A 111 15.77 -10.15 6.24
C VAL A 111 14.68 -9.73 7.23
N CYS A 112 13.90 -10.71 7.72
CA CYS A 112 12.96 -10.53 8.80
C CYS A 112 13.33 -11.46 9.96
N THR A 113 13.49 -10.92 11.17
CA THR A 113 13.87 -11.69 12.35
C THR A 113 12.63 -12.25 13.06
N ARG A 114 12.83 -13.32 13.82
CA ARG A 114 11.78 -13.86 14.71
C ARG A 114 11.28 -12.81 15.70
N GLN A 115 12.14 -11.93 16.19
CA GLN A 115 11.77 -10.86 17.10
C GLN A 115 10.85 -9.85 16.41
N ASN A 116 11.08 -9.53 15.13
CA ASN A 116 10.24 -8.61 14.38
C ASN A 116 8.82 -9.19 14.21
N VAL A 117 8.71 -10.49 13.90
CA VAL A 117 7.42 -11.19 13.82
C VAL A 117 6.71 -11.20 15.18
N ALA A 118 7.45 -11.38 16.28
CA ALA A 118 6.89 -11.33 17.63
C ALA A 118 6.37 -9.93 17.99
N ASN A 119 7.05 -8.87 17.54
CA ASN A 119 6.61 -7.49 17.74
C ASN A 119 5.28 -7.17 17.01
N LEU A 120 4.95 -7.89 15.94
CA LEU A 120 3.64 -7.85 15.28
C LEU A 120 2.53 -8.61 16.04
N GLY A 121 2.86 -9.20 17.19
CA GLY A 121 1.92 -9.99 17.99
C GLY A 121 1.81 -11.47 17.58
N TYR A 122 2.60 -11.91 16.60
CA TYR A 122 2.62 -13.31 16.18
C TYR A 122 3.66 -14.11 16.98
N SER A 123 3.20 -14.81 17.99
CA SER A 123 4.02 -15.71 18.82
C SER A 123 3.72 -17.17 18.48
N THR A 124 3.98 -17.62 17.24
CA THR A 124 3.54 -18.91 16.72
C THR A 124 4.72 -19.79 16.29
N PRO A 125 4.56 -21.14 16.25
CA PRO A 125 5.52 -22.05 15.61
C PRO A 125 5.82 -21.66 14.16
N ASP A 126 4.85 -21.05 13.47
CA ASP A 126 4.89 -20.69 12.05
C ASP A 126 5.54 -19.32 11.78
N TRP A 127 6.34 -18.80 12.72
CA TRP A 127 6.96 -17.47 12.60
C TRP A 127 7.77 -17.31 11.29
N ARG A 128 8.32 -18.38 10.72
CA ARG A 128 9.08 -18.30 9.45
C ARG A 128 8.18 -17.94 8.29
N SER A 129 7.03 -18.61 8.15
CA SER A 129 6.05 -18.26 7.13
C SER A 129 5.55 -16.83 7.30
N ARG A 130 5.31 -16.42 8.55
CA ARG A 130 4.93 -15.01 8.82
C ARG A 130 6.03 -14.00 8.47
N ALA A 131 7.30 -14.39 8.65
CA ALA A 131 8.41 -13.54 8.23
C ALA A 131 8.51 -13.42 6.71
N GLU A 132 8.18 -14.48 5.97
CA GLU A 132 8.06 -14.47 4.50
C GLU A 132 6.92 -13.55 4.06
N ASP A 133 5.72 -13.70 4.63
CA ASP A 133 4.54 -12.85 4.37
C ASP A 133 4.87 -11.36 4.60
N VAL A 134 5.59 -11.04 5.71
CA VAL A 134 6.02 -9.67 6.02
C VAL A 134 6.96 -9.12 4.96
N ILE A 135 7.96 -9.90 4.55
CA ILE A 135 8.91 -9.48 3.52
C ILE A 135 8.17 -9.20 2.21
N GLU A 136 7.26 -10.08 1.80
CA GLU A 136 6.53 -9.97 0.54
C GLU A 136 5.60 -8.75 0.55
N SER A 137 4.84 -8.54 1.63
CA SER A 137 3.96 -7.38 1.77
C SER A 137 4.72 -6.05 1.77
N GLU A 138 5.86 -5.97 2.48
CA GLU A 138 6.68 -4.76 2.49
C GLU A 138 7.38 -4.52 1.14
N LEU A 139 7.69 -5.59 0.40
CA LEU A 139 8.28 -5.49 -0.94
C LEU A 139 7.27 -4.97 -1.96
N GLU A 140 6.03 -5.46 -1.89
CA GLU A 140 4.92 -5.00 -2.72
C GLU A 140 4.60 -3.52 -2.46
N LEU A 141 4.49 -3.13 -1.20
CA LEU A 141 4.27 -1.74 -0.81
C LEU A 141 5.39 -0.81 -1.30
N TYR A 142 6.63 -1.25 -1.19
CA TYR A 142 7.76 -0.48 -1.69
C TYR A 142 7.78 -0.36 -3.22
N GLN A 143 7.37 -1.42 -3.93
CA GLN A 143 7.18 -1.39 -5.39
C GLN A 143 6.13 -0.34 -5.80
N GLN A 144 4.98 -0.29 -5.13
CA GLN A 144 3.94 0.70 -5.37
C GLN A 144 4.47 2.13 -5.19
N TYR A 145 5.25 2.37 -4.12
CA TYR A 145 5.92 3.65 -3.90
C TYR A 145 6.85 4.02 -5.07
N LEU A 146 7.71 3.09 -5.49
CA LEU A 146 8.68 3.32 -6.57
C LEU A 146 8.01 3.62 -7.91
N ASN A 147 6.81 3.13 -8.13
CA ASN A 147 6.02 3.34 -9.33
C ASN A 147 5.07 4.55 -9.24
N GLY A 148 5.02 5.24 -8.09
CA GLY A 148 4.14 6.39 -7.89
C GLY A 148 2.65 6.00 -7.86
N GLU A 149 2.32 4.84 -7.29
CA GLU A 149 0.95 4.30 -7.25
C GLU A 149 0.16 4.78 -6.01
N ALA A 150 0.79 5.55 -5.13
CA ALA A 150 0.12 6.14 -3.98
C ALA A 150 -0.96 7.13 -4.40
N LYS A 151 -2.06 7.12 -3.66
CA LYS A 151 -3.21 8.00 -3.89
C LYS A 151 -3.45 8.90 -2.68
N THR A 152 -3.99 10.07 -2.96
CA THR A 152 -4.67 10.91 -1.98
C THR A 152 -6.17 10.69 -2.15
N LEU A 153 -6.84 10.35 -1.05
CA LEU A 153 -8.29 10.20 -0.99
C LEU A 153 -8.88 11.39 -0.22
N THR A 154 -9.93 12.00 -0.77
CA THR A 154 -10.65 13.09 -0.11
C THR A 154 -12.12 12.70 0.07
N LEU A 155 -12.58 12.75 1.31
CA LEU A 155 -13.96 12.43 1.72
C LEU A 155 -14.81 13.69 1.71
N TYR A 156 -15.90 13.66 0.97
CA TYR A 156 -16.94 14.68 0.97
C TYR A 156 -18.22 14.12 1.54
N GLN A 157 -18.89 14.90 2.38
CA GLN A 157 -20.23 14.60 2.90
C GLN A 157 -21.25 15.47 2.19
N TYR A 158 -22.36 14.87 1.79
CA TYR A 158 -23.48 15.60 1.21
C TYR A 158 -24.31 16.28 2.30
N ASN A 159 -24.49 17.60 2.17
CA ASN A 159 -25.35 18.39 3.03
C ASN A 159 -26.72 18.61 2.33
N PRO A 160 -27.82 17.98 2.78
CA PRO A 160 -29.13 18.09 2.13
C PRO A 160 -29.78 19.47 2.31
N ASP A 161 -29.40 20.23 3.33
CA ASP A 161 -29.97 21.55 3.60
C ASP A 161 -29.43 22.62 2.64
N SER A 162 -28.15 22.55 2.32
CA SER A 162 -27.49 23.45 1.35
C SER A 162 -27.49 22.89 -0.08
N ASN A 163 -27.74 21.59 -0.26
CA ASN A 163 -27.59 20.84 -1.51
C ASN A 163 -26.16 20.91 -2.07
N GLU A 164 -25.16 20.84 -1.17
CA GLU A 164 -23.74 20.96 -1.49
C GLU A 164 -22.95 19.78 -0.89
N TRP A 165 -21.78 19.51 -1.48
CA TRP A 165 -20.78 18.60 -0.94
C TRP A 165 -19.79 19.39 -0.10
N GLU A 166 -19.57 18.97 1.12
CA GLU A 166 -18.62 19.57 2.06
C GLU A 166 -17.46 18.62 2.27
N GLU A 167 -16.22 19.10 2.12
CA GLU A 167 -15.04 18.32 2.44
C GLU A 167 -15.03 18.01 3.94
N ASN A 168 -14.89 16.73 4.28
CA ASN A 168 -14.97 16.24 5.65
C ASN A 168 -13.61 15.76 6.15
N ASP A 169 -12.86 15.01 5.30
CA ASP A 169 -11.57 14.44 5.67
C ASP A 169 -10.70 14.19 4.43
N SER A 170 -9.38 13.98 4.64
CA SER A 170 -8.46 13.65 3.56
C SER A 170 -7.32 12.76 4.08
N CYS A 171 -6.94 11.75 3.28
CA CYS A 171 -5.86 10.82 3.57
C CYS A 171 -4.90 10.73 2.39
N GLY A 172 -3.64 11.12 2.58
CA GLY A 172 -2.55 10.89 1.63
C GLY A 172 -1.78 9.61 1.93
N GLY A 173 -0.92 9.20 1.01
CA GLY A 173 -0.12 7.98 1.14
C GLY A 173 -0.96 6.70 1.16
N CYS A 174 -2.11 6.69 0.50
CA CYS A 174 -2.95 5.51 0.38
C CYS A 174 -2.41 4.59 -0.70
N TYR A 175 -1.92 3.42 -0.30
CA TYR A 175 -1.46 2.36 -1.18
C TYR A 175 -2.48 1.21 -1.24
N SER A 176 -2.33 0.33 -2.23
CA SER A 176 -3.16 -0.88 -2.39
C SER A 176 -4.66 -0.57 -2.49
N ILE A 177 -5.00 0.55 -3.13
CA ILE A 177 -6.38 0.91 -3.43
C ILE A 177 -6.73 0.31 -4.80
N GLU A 178 -7.36 -0.86 -4.79
CA GLU A 178 -7.67 -1.64 -6.01
C GLU A 178 -9.16 -1.63 -6.35
N SER A 179 -10.01 -1.29 -5.37
CA SER A 179 -11.46 -1.28 -5.53
C SER A 179 -12.12 -0.08 -4.86
N ASP A 180 -13.36 0.20 -5.25
CA ASP A 180 -14.20 1.21 -4.60
C ASP A 180 -14.38 0.95 -3.10
N GLN A 181 -14.46 -0.33 -2.70
CA GLN A 181 -14.59 -0.69 -1.29
C GLN A 181 -13.32 -0.36 -0.51
N ASP A 182 -12.12 -0.52 -1.10
CA ASP A 182 -10.87 -0.14 -0.42
C ASP A 182 -10.85 1.36 -0.11
N MET A 183 -11.36 2.20 -1.03
CA MET A 183 -11.50 3.65 -0.79
C MET A 183 -12.44 3.93 0.37
N VAL A 184 -13.54 3.20 0.48
CA VAL A 184 -14.51 3.34 1.58
C VAL A 184 -13.91 2.89 2.90
N ASP A 185 -13.15 1.80 2.91
CA ASP A 185 -12.57 1.20 4.12
C ASP A 185 -11.47 2.09 4.75
N VAL A 186 -10.88 3.03 3.98
CA VAL A 186 -9.96 4.04 4.52
C VAL A 186 -10.66 4.94 5.56
N PHE A 187 -11.93 5.30 5.32
CA PHE A 187 -12.65 6.24 6.19
C PHE A 187 -13.69 5.58 7.09
N PHE A 188 -14.16 4.38 6.76
CA PHE A 188 -15.30 3.76 7.43
C PHE A 188 -15.05 2.29 7.72
N THR A 189 -15.38 1.86 8.94
CA THR A 189 -15.27 0.43 9.33
C THR A 189 -16.46 -0.41 8.85
N ASN A 190 -17.64 0.20 8.60
CA ASN A 190 -18.89 -0.53 8.32
C ASN A 190 -19.75 0.15 7.23
N ALA A 191 -19.14 0.86 6.30
CA ALA A 191 -19.82 1.41 5.15
C ALA A 191 -19.61 0.53 3.92
N THR A 192 -20.45 0.70 2.91
CA THR A 192 -20.38 -0.05 1.65
C THR A 192 -20.29 0.93 0.50
N ALA A 193 -19.42 0.65 -0.45
CA ALA A 193 -19.38 1.36 -1.73
C ALA A 193 -20.71 1.20 -2.45
N LEU A 194 -21.17 2.27 -3.09
CA LEU A 194 -22.41 2.26 -3.85
C LEU A 194 -22.08 2.16 -5.34
N ASP A 195 -22.63 1.14 -6.00
CA ASP A 195 -22.72 1.12 -7.45
C ASP A 195 -23.63 2.28 -7.87
N HIS A 196 -23.04 3.35 -8.38
CA HIS A 196 -23.71 4.56 -8.87
C HIS A 196 -25.09 4.81 -8.27
N PRO A 197 -25.24 5.74 -7.32
CA PRO A 197 -26.57 6.09 -6.87
C PRO A 197 -27.40 6.54 -8.10
N ASP A 198 -28.56 5.94 -8.32
CA ASP A 198 -29.50 6.37 -9.35
C ASP A 198 -29.94 7.80 -9.02
N PHE A 199 -29.28 8.75 -9.64
CA PHE A 199 -29.71 10.15 -9.59
C PHE A 199 -30.78 10.32 -10.65
N GLU A 200 -32.04 10.17 -10.25
CA GLU A 200 -33.14 10.56 -11.12
C GLU A 200 -33.04 12.06 -11.44
N SER A 201 -32.98 12.30 -12.73
CA SER A 201 -32.92 13.62 -13.37
C SER A 201 -34.19 14.46 -13.19
#